data_dc98873d823d5a0fd0c41e08c888fd46
#
_entry.id   dc98873d823d5a0fd0c41e08c888fd46
#
_cell.length_a   1.000
_cell.length_b   1.000
_cell.length_c   1.000
_cell.angle_alpha   90.00
_cell.angle_beta   90.00
_cell.angle_gamma   90.00
#
_symmetry.space_group_name_H-M   'P 1'
#
loop_
_entity.id
_entity.type
_entity.pdbx_description
1 polymer ?
#
loop_
_entity_poly.entity_id
_entity_poly.type
_entity_poly.pdbx_seq_one_letter_code
_entity_poly.pdbx_strand_id
1 'polypeptide(L)'
;MTWPFENDTSAITKKLAKKSLQSEKRRNLMVVIAVALAAFLICFTGIVSTSLTQMQRNQVLDTYEAVWRGVEENDIENLKGVPEFERVGGYYMLGEELSEQGYHASYVYCDAQMMEIAKAQMNLLEGRVPEKANEVVVSEYFLSTYGNNAKIGDTVTLDTESFHGDYVVTGIMDSVNEKEANTCAIILSKAALTEWNRFDPAGYRAYAHFKNGVKLDEELMTSYCREITEEYQLPMPKMNSKYFAYVSKSFDLALMAGVIAIVLIGGYIVIQSIFRISINDKIQSYGQLRTIGATPKQIKRIVKNEGRKLGSIGILIGTVLGVCGGFLLFSKGFNAVSYVATVILTLISSWIMVSVSIRKPIKIAAGISPIEAVRFTPAQKDIRSRKKNIKLNPVSMGIANFKRDRKKTVAIVASLSLGGIILLVVSSIVLLRSPEALARQFFPDGDYKIYLDSEMTEEKVMAAGNPLNEELKQKILSIDGVTDIIPSRQSLHATYKTCLLYTSPSPRDISGS
;
A
#
# COMPACT_ATOMS: atom_id res chain seq x y z
N MET A 1 -2.28 -59.03 -26.65
CA MET A 1 -1.15 -59.48 -25.82
C MET A 1 -0.60 -58.33 -25.05
N THR A 2 -0.88 -58.25 -23.76
CA THR A 2 -0.31 -57.27 -22.83
C THR A 2 0.91 -57.93 -22.20
N TRP A 3 2.10 -57.39 -22.45
CA TRP A 3 3.32 -57.85 -21.79
C TRP A 3 3.20 -57.58 -20.30
N PRO A 4 3.49 -58.54 -19.41
CA PRO A 4 3.23 -58.43 -17.97
C PRO A 4 4.25 -57.58 -17.21
N PHE A 5 5.23 -56.98 -17.85
CA PHE A 5 6.21 -56.11 -17.21
C PHE A 5 5.97 -54.63 -17.61
N GLU A 6 5.55 -53.82 -16.69
CA GLU A 6 5.62 -52.37 -16.84
C GLU A 6 7.12 -51.96 -16.89
N ASN A 7 7.70 -51.97 -18.09
CA ASN A 7 9.02 -51.41 -18.30
C ASN A 7 9.00 -49.95 -17.86
N ASP A 8 9.82 -49.58 -16.90
CA ASP A 8 9.96 -48.19 -16.47
C ASP A 8 10.52 -47.32 -17.61
N THR A 9 9.62 -46.78 -18.41
CA THR A 9 9.95 -45.88 -19.53
C THR A 9 10.14 -44.44 -19.09
N SER A 10 10.27 -44.17 -17.77
CA SER A 10 10.38 -42.83 -17.24
C SER A 10 11.64 -42.10 -17.72
N ALA A 11 12.77 -42.83 -17.83
CA ALA A 11 14.03 -42.27 -18.35
C ALA A 11 13.91 -41.88 -19.83
N ILE A 12 13.25 -42.71 -20.64
CA ILE A 12 13.04 -42.45 -22.09
C ILE A 12 12.12 -41.25 -22.28
N THR A 13 11.01 -41.17 -21.54
CA THR A 13 10.08 -40.05 -21.64
C THR A 13 10.71 -38.71 -21.17
N LYS A 14 11.59 -38.74 -20.16
CA LYS A 14 12.38 -37.55 -19.74
C LYS A 14 13.38 -37.14 -20.80
N LYS A 15 14.09 -38.09 -21.45
CA LYS A 15 15.06 -37.82 -22.51
C LYS A 15 14.38 -37.25 -23.76
N LEU A 16 13.22 -37.80 -24.15
CA LEU A 16 12.40 -37.27 -25.25
C LEU A 16 11.89 -35.87 -24.96
N ALA A 17 11.39 -35.60 -23.75
CA ALA A 17 10.98 -34.26 -23.32
C ALA A 17 12.14 -33.26 -23.37
N LYS A 18 13.36 -33.67 -22.96
CA LYS A 18 14.56 -32.80 -23.02
C LYS A 18 14.95 -32.48 -24.47
N LYS A 19 14.96 -33.48 -25.39
CA LYS A 19 15.24 -33.24 -26.81
C LYS A 19 14.18 -32.35 -27.48
N SER A 20 12.91 -32.58 -27.18
CA SER A 20 11.81 -31.74 -27.66
C SER A 20 11.94 -30.27 -27.22
N LEU A 21 12.36 -30.01 -25.96
CA LEU A 21 12.65 -28.69 -25.49
C LEU A 21 13.82 -28.00 -26.20
N GLN A 22 14.84 -28.76 -26.61
CA GLN A 22 16.00 -28.21 -27.31
C GLN A 22 15.69 -27.79 -28.75
N SER A 23 14.76 -28.47 -29.42
CA SER A 23 14.41 -28.21 -30.82
C SER A 23 13.56 -26.94 -31.01
N GLU A 24 12.80 -26.50 -29.99
CA GLU A 24 11.81 -25.40 -30.12
C GLU A 24 12.06 -24.23 -29.16
N LYS A 25 13.24 -23.67 -29.24
CA LYS A 25 13.69 -22.60 -28.32
C LYS A 25 12.75 -21.38 -28.27
N ARG A 26 12.28 -20.88 -29.42
CA ARG A 26 11.41 -19.68 -29.49
C ARG A 26 10.07 -19.90 -28.77
N ARG A 27 9.43 -21.03 -28.98
CA ARG A 27 8.18 -21.39 -28.33
C ARG A 27 8.35 -21.54 -26.82
N ASN A 28 9.41 -22.28 -26.41
CA ASN A 28 9.70 -22.50 -25.00
C ASN A 28 9.96 -21.19 -24.28
N LEU A 29 10.62 -20.23 -24.92
CA LEU A 29 10.83 -18.88 -24.41
C LEU A 29 9.49 -18.17 -24.17
N MET A 30 8.55 -18.22 -25.12
CA MET A 30 7.21 -17.63 -24.95
C MET A 30 6.46 -18.22 -23.74
N VAL A 31 6.53 -19.54 -23.55
CA VAL A 31 5.92 -20.19 -22.38
C VAL A 31 6.58 -19.73 -21.09
N VAL A 32 7.91 -19.69 -21.05
CA VAL A 32 8.66 -19.24 -19.86
C VAL A 32 8.34 -17.78 -19.54
N ILE A 33 8.32 -16.90 -20.56
CA ILE A 33 7.97 -15.49 -20.36
C ILE A 33 6.54 -15.35 -19.81
N ALA A 34 5.57 -16.07 -20.38
CA ALA A 34 4.18 -15.98 -19.91
C ALA A 34 4.03 -16.46 -18.46
N VAL A 35 4.69 -17.55 -18.08
CA VAL A 35 4.69 -18.05 -16.71
C VAL A 35 5.44 -17.09 -15.78
N ALA A 36 6.60 -16.59 -16.23
CA ALA A 36 7.40 -15.64 -15.44
C ALA A 36 6.64 -14.33 -15.19
N LEU A 37 5.96 -13.81 -16.20
CA LEU A 37 5.14 -12.61 -16.04
C LEU A 37 3.99 -12.82 -15.04
N ALA A 38 3.30 -13.93 -15.11
CA ALA A 38 2.24 -14.25 -14.16
C ALA A 38 2.77 -14.41 -12.71
N ALA A 39 3.87 -15.14 -12.54
CA ALA A 39 4.50 -15.31 -11.23
C ALA A 39 5.07 -13.99 -10.69
N PHE A 40 5.66 -13.17 -11.57
CA PHE A 40 6.11 -11.82 -11.24
C PHE A 40 4.97 -10.96 -10.70
N LEU A 41 3.84 -10.89 -11.41
CA LEU A 41 2.69 -10.08 -10.99
C LEU A 41 2.14 -10.54 -9.64
N ILE A 42 2.01 -11.85 -9.40
CA ILE A 42 1.54 -12.37 -8.11
C ILE A 42 2.51 -12.00 -6.99
N CYS A 43 3.81 -12.25 -7.19
CA CYS A 43 4.84 -11.98 -6.21
C CYS A 43 4.98 -10.47 -5.93
N PHE A 44 5.08 -9.67 -6.97
CA PHE A 44 5.22 -8.22 -6.89
C PHE A 44 4.03 -7.58 -6.16
N THR A 45 2.80 -7.92 -6.55
CA THR A 45 1.58 -7.41 -5.88
C THR A 45 1.55 -7.81 -4.41
N GLY A 46 1.90 -9.05 -4.09
CA GLY A 46 1.97 -9.53 -2.71
C GLY A 46 3.02 -8.78 -1.88
N ILE A 47 4.22 -8.56 -2.42
CA ILE A 47 5.30 -7.84 -1.74
C ILE A 47 4.95 -6.37 -1.56
N VAL A 48 4.44 -5.70 -2.60
CA VAL A 48 4.01 -4.30 -2.50
C VAL A 48 2.94 -4.14 -1.41
N SER A 49 1.94 -5.01 -1.40
CA SER A 49 0.90 -4.97 -0.37
C SER A 49 1.44 -5.21 1.04
N THR A 50 2.27 -6.22 1.24
CA THR A 50 2.85 -6.50 2.56
C THR A 50 3.81 -5.40 3.01
N SER A 51 4.60 -4.81 2.09
CA SER A 51 5.50 -3.69 2.40
C SER A 51 4.72 -2.42 2.77
N LEU A 52 3.67 -2.07 2.03
CA LEU A 52 2.82 -0.93 2.37
C LEU A 52 2.12 -1.12 3.72
N THR A 53 1.61 -2.32 3.99
CA THR A 53 1.02 -2.65 5.30
C THR A 53 2.05 -2.53 6.42
N GLN A 54 3.28 -2.99 6.20
CA GLN A 54 4.33 -2.89 7.19
C GLN A 54 4.77 -1.44 7.43
N MET A 55 4.87 -0.63 6.36
CA MET A 55 5.15 0.81 6.51
C MET A 55 4.07 1.51 7.34
N GLN A 56 2.78 1.24 7.05
CA GLN A 56 1.68 1.77 7.84
C GLN A 56 1.72 1.26 9.28
N ARG A 57 2.04 -0.01 9.48
CA ARG A 57 2.19 -0.59 10.81
C ARG A 57 3.27 0.13 11.61
N ASN A 58 4.44 0.30 11.04
CA ASN A 58 5.56 0.98 11.71
C ASN A 58 5.23 2.44 12.06
N GLN A 59 4.38 3.11 11.27
CA GLN A 59 3.95 4.48 11.52
C GLN A 59 2.85 4.61 12.59
N VAL A 60 2.15 3.53 12.91
CA VAL A 60 0.91 3.60 13.68
C VAL A 60 0.95 2.79 14.97
N LEU A 61 1.48 1.55 14.96
CA LEU A 61 1.34 0.64 16.10
C LEU A 61 2.23 0.95 17.31
N ASP A 62 3.38 1.60 17.08
CA ASP A 62 4.30 1.97 18.15
C ASP A 62 4.22 3.48 18.48
N THR A 63 3.08 4.10 18.09
CA THR A 63 2.79 5.50 18.39
C THR A 63 1.77 5.60 19.53
N TYR A 64 1.03 6.68 19.59
CA TYR A 64 -0.01 6.90 20.59
C TYR A 64 -1.39 6.48 20.06
N GLU A 65 -2.29 6.16 20.96
CA GLU A 65 -3.71 5.94 20.66
C GLU A 65 -4.58 7.13 21.06
N ALA A 66 -4.18 7.87 22.09
CA ALA A 66 -4.92 9.04 22.59
C ALA A 66 -4.00 10.23 22.85
N VAL A 67 -4.50 11.44 22.65
CA VAL A 67 -3.79 12.68 22.97
C VAL A 67 -4.71 13.66 23.70
N TRP A 68 -4.32 14.06 24.90
CA TRP A 68 -4.92 15.17 25.64
C TRP A 68 -4.23 16.46 25.21
N ARG A 69 -5.01 17.48 24.96
CA ARG A 69 -4.52 18.81 24.55
C ARG A 69 -4.97 19.85 25.56
N GLY A 70 -4.17 20.87 25.76
CA GLY A 70 -4.51 21.92 26.74
C GLY A 70 -4.38 21.40 28.17
N VAL A 71 -3.33 20.66 28.45
CA VAL A 71 -3.01 20.10 29.77
C VAL A 71 -1.78 20.78 30.36
N GLU A 72 -1.64 20.71 31.68
CA GLU A 72 -0.44 21.19 32.38
C GLU A 72 0.60 20.04 32.54
N GLU A 73 1.79 20.41 32.92
CA GLU A 73 2.87 19.43 33.15
C GLU A 73 2.52 18.41 34.25
N ASN A 74 1.84 18.86 35.33
CA ASN A 74 1.38 17.99 36.39
C ASN A 74 0.40 16.92 35.90
N ASP A 75 -0.44 17.26 34.90
CA ASP A 75 -1.38 16.32 34.31
C ASP A 75 -0.65 15.20 33.55
N ILE A 76 0.46 15.55 32.87
CA ILE A 76 1.29 14.56 32.20
C ILE A 76 1.89 13.58 33.23
N GLU A 77 2.37 14.09 34.38
CA GLU A 77 2.90 13.22 35.44
C GLU A 77 1.80 12.35 36.06
N ASN A 78 0.60 12.88 36.25
CA ASN A 78 -0.56 12.11 36.70
C ASN A 78 -0.90 10.98 35.72
N LEU A 79 -0.94 11.30 34.42
CA LEU A 79 -1.19 10.30 33.36
C LEU A 79 -0.10 9.23 33.26
N LYS A 80 1.17 9.54 33.56
CA LYS A 80 2.26 8.56 33.66
C LYS A 80 2.02 7.55 34.79
N GLY A 81 1.26 7.94 35.81
CA GLY A 81 0.87 7.06 36.93
C GLY A 81 -0.29 6.10 36.61
N VAL A 82 -0.99 6.26 35.50
CA VAL A 82 -2.14 5.44 35.11
C VAL A 82 -1.69 4.05 34.69
N PRO A 83 -2.21 2.96 35.32
CA PRO A 83 -1.72 1.60 35.08
C PRO A 83 -1.94 1.08 33.67
N GLU A 84 -2.93 1.59 32.96
CA GLU A 84 -3.36 1.19 31.61
C GLU A 84 -2.36 1.66 30.54
N PHE A 85 -1.60 2.72 30.83
CA PHE A 85 -0.62 3.26 29.89
C PHE A 85 0.72 2.55 30.02
N GLU A 86 1.33 2.24 28.91
CA GLU A 86 2.71 1.76 28.83
C GLU A 86 3.67 2.95 28.84
N ARG A 87 3.33 4.00 28.10
CA ARG A 87 4.13 5.23 27.98
C ARG A 87 3.20 6.44 27.85
N VAL A 88 3.59 7.53 28.48
CA VAL A 88 2.95 8.84 28.32
C VAL A 88 4.03 9.88 28.08
N GLY A 89 3.97 10.57 26.93
CA GLY A 89 4.96 11.58 26.54
C GLY A 89 4.39 12.98 26.52
N GLY A 90 5.16 13.91 27.01
CA GLY A 90 4.87 15.33 26.98
C GLY A 90 5.38 16.02 25.71
N TYR A 91 4.53 16.78 25.07
CA TYR A 91 4.83 17.55 23.87
C TYR A 91 4.31 18.97 24.01
N TYR A 92 5.07 19.93 23.50
CA TYR A 92 4.62 21.31 23.39
C TYR A 92 5.01 21.86 22.02
N MET A 93 4.06 22.47 21.31
CA MET A 93 4.31 23.12 20.02
C MET A 93 4.49 24.63 20.26
N LEU A 94 5.69 25.13 20.03
CA LEU A 94 5.97 26.53 20.19
C LEU A 94 5.51 27.35 18.97
N GLY A 95 5.50 26.75 17.78
CA GLY A 95 5.01 27.38 16.56
C GLY A 95 5.77 26.92 15.32
N GLU A 96 5.28 27.40 14.18
CA GLU A 96 5.93 27.26 12.88
C GLU A 96 6.26 28.64 12.35
N GLU A 97 7.49 28.87 11.97
CA GLU A 97 7.98 30.16 11.47
C GLU A 97 8.78 29.97 10.18
N LEU A 98 8.68 30.95 9.29
CA LEU A 98 9.49 30.98 8.09
C LEU A 98 10.86 31.56 8.41
N SER A 99 11.92 30.81 8.14
CA SER A 99 13.30 31.25 8.24
C SER A 99 13.66 32.24 7.12
N GLU A 100 14.62 33.13 7.38
CA GLU A 100 15.20 33.98 6.33
C GLU A 100 15.84 33.17 5.21
N GLN A 101 16.29 31.93 5.48
CA GLN A 101 16.84 30.99 4.49
C GLN A 101 15.75 30.28 3.67
N GLY A 102 14.46 30.47 3.98
CA GLY A 102 13.34 30.00 3.22
C GLY A 102 12.84 28.58 3.56
N TYR A 103 13.22 28.00 4.70
CA TYR A 103 12.61 26.79 5.25
C TYR A 103 11.57 27.14 6.33
N HIS A 104 10.58 26.29 6.52
CA HIS A 104 9.64 26.37 7.63
C HIS A 104 10.23 25.66 8.85
N ALA A 105 10.52 26.42 9.91
CA ALA A 105 10.98 25.88 11.18
C ALA A 105 9.79 25.52 12.06
N SER A 106 9.64 24.26 12.44
CA SER A 106 8.65 23.80 13.41
C SER A 106 9.33 23.59 14.77
N TYR A 107 9.11 24.52 15.69
CA TYR A 107 9.70 24.50 17.02
C TYR A 107 8.85 23.70 17.98
N VAL A 108 9.44 22.67 18.58
CA VAL A 108 8.73 21.78 19.48
C VAL A 108 9.57 21.45 20.72
N TYR A 109 8.90 21.19 21.82
CA TYR A 109 9.48 20.52 22.98
C TYR A 109 8.94 19.10 23.07
N CYS A 110 9.80 18.16 23.33
CA CYS A 110 9.46 16.76 23.55
C CYS A 110 10.24 16.22 24.75
N ASP A 111 9.55 15.54 25.66
CA ASP A 111 10.23 14.80 26.72
C ASP A 111 10.79 13.46 26.18
N ALA A 112 11.61 12.77 26.98
CA ALA A 112 12.25 11.53 26.56
C ALA A 112 11.23 10.42 26.20
N GLN A 113 10.09 10.36 26.89
CA GLN A 113 9.03 9.39 26.58
C GLN A 113 8.30 9.74 25.27
N MET A 114 8.10 11.02 24.98
CA MET A 114 7.52 11.44 23.72
C MET A 114 8.43 11.08 22.54
N MET A 115 9.74 11.21 22.68
CA MET A 115 10.68 10.80 21.64
C MET A 115 10.57 9.30 21.32
N GLU A 116 10.34 8.46 22.32
CA GLU A 116 10.08 7.02 22.09
C GLU A 116 8.73 6.76 21.42
N ILE A 117 7.68 7.49 21.81
CA ILE A 117 6.34 7.40 21.20
C ILE A 117 6.37 7.91 19.75
N ALA A 118 7.11 8.98 19.49
CA ALA A 118 7.23 9.60 18.17
C ALA A 118 8.32 8.98 17.28
N LYS A 119 8.98 7.91 17.72
CA LYS A 119 10.13 7.30 17.03
C LYS A 119 9.91 6.99 15.55
N ALA A 120 8.69 6.64 15.17
CA ALA A 120 8.34 6.41 13.77
C ALA A 120 8.30 7.69 12.92
N GLN A 121 8.20 8.86 13.57
CA GLN A 121 8.09 10.18 12.92
C GLN A 121 9.35 11.02 13.12
N MET A 122 9.92 10.97 14.32
CA MET A 122 11.11 11.70 14.75
C MET A 122 12.02 10.74 15.51
N ASN A 123 12.95 10.10 14.83
CA ASN A 123 13.85 9.12 15.44
C ASN A 123 15.18 9.79 15.78
N LEU A 124 15.53 9.85 17.07
CA LEU A 124 16.85 10.31 17.49
C LEU A 124 17.90 9.28 17.06
N LEU A 125 18.76 9.64 16.12
CA LEU A 125 19.81 8.79 15.58
C LEU A 125 21.06 8.79 16.46
N GLU A 126 21.48 9.99 16.88
CA GLU A 126 22.69 10.20 17.65
C GLU A 126 22.50 11.32 18.66
N GLY A 127 23.23 11.27 19.79
CA GLY A 127 23.25 12.31 20.81
C GLY A 127 22.19 12.15 21.89
N ARG A 128 21.74 13.29 22.44
CA ARG A 128 20.75 13.37 23.52
C ARG A 128 19.75 14.50 23.29
N VAL A 129 18.63 14.47 24.01
CA VAL A 129 17.68 15.59 24.05
C VAL A 129 18.31 16.84 24.66
N PRO A 130 17.89 18.05 24.27
CA PRO A 130 18.44 19.29 24.77
C PRO A 130 18.00 19.57 26.21
N GLU A 131 18.93 20.05 27.05
CA GLU A 131 18.69 20.38 28.46
C GLU A 131 18.76 21.90 28.70
N LYS A 132 19.73 22.58 28.05
CA LYS A 132 19.95 24.02 28.21
C LYS A 132 19.18 24.83 27.17
N ALA A 133 18.87 26.08 27.45
CA ALA A 133 18.10 26.93 26.57
C ALA A 133 18.75 27.19 25.18
N ASN A 134 20.07 27.07 25.08
CA ASN A 134 20.82 27.21 23.83
C ASN A 134 21.17 25.87 23.17
N GLU A 135 20.53 24.79 23.56
CA GLU A 135 20.74 23.46 22.97
C GLU A 135 19.56 23.08 22.08
N VAL A 136 19.86 22.36 20.99
CA VAL A 136 18.83 21.89 20.03
C VAL A 136 19.11 20.48 19.55
N VAL A 137 18.03 19.76 19.18
CA VAL A 137 18.08 18.58 18.33
C VAL A 137 17.49 18.96 16.99
N VAL A 138 18.18 18.62 15.91
CA VAL A 138 17.81 18.95 14.54
C VAL A 138 17.90 17.71 13.64
N SER A 139 17.28 17.77 12.48
CA SER A 139 17.29 16.65 11.54
C SER A 139 18.57 16.60 10.69
N GLU A 140 18.90 15.40 10.17
CA GLU A 140 19.95 15.26 9.15
C GLU A 140 19.67 16.12 7.92
N TYR A 141 18.39 16.28 7.54
CA TYR A 141 18.00 17.13 6.42
C TYR A 141 18.34 18.60 6.69
N PHE A 142 18.01 19.11 7.86
CA PHE A 142 18.37 20.48 8.27
C PHE A 142 19.89 20.68 8.23
N LEU A 143 20.67 19.77 8.84
CA LEU A 143 22.13 19.89 8.89
C LEU A 143 22.76 19.85 7.50
N SER A 144 22.30 18.99 6.62
CA SER A 144 22.85 18.85 5.27
C SER A 144 22.49 20.00 4.35
N THR A 145 21.34 20.65 4.57
CA THR A 145 20.79 21.68 3.67
C THR A 145 21.09 23.09 4.16
N TYR A 146 20.90 23.34 5.45
CA TYR A 146 20.97 24.69 6.07
C TYR A 146 22.03 24.81 7.15
N GLY A 147 22.36 23.72 7.81
CA GLY A 147 23.29 23.68 8.97
C GLY A 147 24.77 23.44 8.62
N ASN A 148 25.20 23.66 7.37
CA ASN A 148 26.61 23.49 6.93
C ASN A 148 27.25 22.15 7.31
N ASN A 149 26.46 21.07 7.38
CA ASN A 149 26.89 19.74 7.82
C ASN A 149 27.51 19.73 9.24
N ALA A 150 26.98 20.56 10.14
CA ALA A 150 27.38 20.61 11.53
C ALA A 150 27.17 19.24 12.21
N LYS A 151 28.00 18.95 13.21
CA LYS A 151 27.96 17.70 13.99
C LYS A 151 27.52 17.99 15.42
N ILE A 152 27.29 16.94 16.19
CA ILE A 152 27.02 17.07 17.63
C ILE A 152 28.16 17.82 18.31
N GLY A 153 27.80 18.88 19.06
CA GLY A 153 28.72 19.79 19.70
C GLY A 153 29.04 21.05 18.90
N ASP A 154 28.76 21.07 17.60
CA ASP A 154 28.90 22.27 16.77
C ASP A 154 27.69 23.21 16.96
N THR A 155 27.84 24.42 16.49
CA THR A 155 26.81 25.47 16.59
C THR A 155 26.10 25.64 15.26
N VAL A 156 24.78 25.77 15.30
CA VAL A 156 23.92 26.16 14.15
C VAL A 156 23.22 27.46 14.47
N THR A 157 23.07 28.31 13.48
CA THR A 157 22.35 29.59 13.63
C THR A 157 20.90 29.39 13.23
N LEU A 158 19.97 29.72 14.11
CA LEU A 158 18.54 29.84 13.81
C LEU A 158 18.25 31.30 13.50
N ASP A 159 17.39 31.57 12.52
CA ASP A 159 17.15 32.88 11.93
C ASP A 159 15.66 33.19 11.75
N THR A 160 14.86 32.77 12.73
CA THR A 160 13.41 33.07 12.74
C THR A 160 13.06 34.19 13.71
N GLU A 161 11.81 34.67 13.66
CA GLU A 161 11.35 35.81 14.49
C GLU A 161 11.45 35.50 15.99
N SER A 162 11.00 34.33 16.44
CA SER A 162 11.00 33.96 17.86
C SER A 162 12.33 33.35 18.33
N PHE A 163 13.09 32.73 17.43
CA PHE A 163 14.34 32.04 17.77
C PHE A 163 15.44 32.51 16.83
N HIS A 164 16.26 33.43 17.33
CA HIS A 164 17.35 34.01 16.58
C HIS A 164 18.66 33.89 17.37
N GLY A 165 19.69 33.34 16.76
CA GLY A 165 21.00 33.18 17.38
C GLY A 165 21.62 31.80 17.19
N ASP A 166 22.68 31.58 17.97
CA ASP A 166 23.50 30.37 17.85
C ASP A 166 23.10 29.31 18.88
N TYR A 167 22.82 28.11 18.39
CA TYR A 167 22.40 26.98 19.20
C TYR A 167 23.36 25.80 19.03
N VAL A 168 23.67 25.11 20.13
CA VAL A 168 24.53 23.92 20.11
C VAL A 168 23.72 22.68 19.75
N VAL A 169 24.18 21.94 18.74
CA VAL A 169 23.55 20.67 18.33
C VAL A 169 23.90 19.60 19.37
N THR A 170 22.91 19.08 20.09
CA THR A 170 23.07 18.00 21.08
C THR A 170 22.62 16.65 20.59
N GLY A 171 21.81 16.61 19.53
CA GLY A 171 21.37 15.39 18.91
C GLY A 171 20.97 15.59 17.45
N ILE A 172 21.01 14.51 16.72
CA ILE A 172 20.64 14.43 15.30
C ILE A 172 19.47 13.44 15.18
N MET A 173 18.41 13.85 14.51
CA MET A 173 17.25 12.97 14.28
C MET A 173 16.98 12.74 12.80
N ASP A 174 16.32 11.62 12.48
CA ASP A 174 15.66 11.39 11.20
C ASP A 174 14.18 11.79 11.36
N SER A 175 13.72 12.69 10.52
CA SER A 175 12.33 13.17 10.53
C SER A 175 11.67 12.92 9.19
N VAL A 176 10.43 12.47 9.23
CA VAL A 176 9.71 12.02 8.02
C VAL A 176 9.14 13.21 7.26
N ASN A 177 9.30 13.20 5.93
CA ASN A 177 8.72 14.17 4.97
C ASN A 177 9.25 15.61 5.06
N GLU A 178 10.32 15.89 5.76
CA GLU A 178 10.87 17.24 5.86
C GLU A 178 11.28 17.82 4.50
N LYS A 179 11.93 16.99 3.69
CA LYS A 179 12.39 17.39 2.36
C LYS A 179 11.24 17.74 1.42
N GLU A 180 10.16 16.97 1.45
CA GLU A 180 8.98 17.19 0.61
C GLU A 180 8.18 18.42 1.03
N ALA A 181 8.11 18.67 2.33
CA ALA A 181 7.37 19.79 2.90
C ALA A 181 8.22 21.07 3.04
N ASN A 182 9.54 20.98 2.87
CA ASN A 182 10.51 22.03 3.20
C ASN A 182 10.32 22.56 4.64
N THR A 183 10.01 21.66 5.57
CA THR A 183 9.77 21.95 6.98
C THR A 183 10.82 21.23 7.79
N CYS A 184 11.50 21.96 8.69
CA CYS A 184 12.52 21.41 9.57
C CYS A 184 12.00 21.40 11.01
N ALA A 185 11.88 20.22 11.61
CA ALA A 185 11.55 20.09 13.02
C ALA A 185 12.79 20.41 13.88
N ILE A 186 12.64 21.30 14.83
CA ILE A 186 13.68 21.73 15.76
C ILE A 186 13.18 21.48 17.18
N ILE A 187 13.83 20.57 17.88
CA ILE A 187 13.47 20.25 19.27
C ILE A 187 14.27 21.14 20.20
N LEU A 188 13.55 21.89 21.00
CA LEU A 188 14.09 22.79 22.02
C LEU A 188 14.03 22.15 23.41
N SER A 189 14.85 22.66 24.32
CA SER A 189 14.85 22.24 25.72
C SER A 189 13.65 22.80 26.48
N LYS A 190 13.35 22.21 27.64
CA LYS A 190 12.37 22.75 28.59
C LYS A 190 12.77 24.13 29.07
N ALA A 191 14.06 24.42 29.25
CA ALA A 191 14.56 25.74 29.63
C ALA A 191 14.21 26.78 28.56
N ALA A 192 14.44 26.49 27.28
CA ALA A 192 14.06 27.37 26.19
C ALA A 192 12.54 27.60 26.12
N LEU A 193 11.74 26.55 26.36
CA LEU A 193 10.28 26.63 26.39
C LEU A 193 9.79 27.60 27.50
N THR A 194 10.34 27.47 28.72
CA THR A 194 9.90 28.28 29.86
C THR A 194 10.36 29.75 29.76
N GLU A 195 11.43 30.02 29.04
CA GLU A 195 11.93 31.37 28.76
C GLU A 195 11.17 32.06 27.61
N TRP A 196 10.42 31.28 26.82
CA TRP A 196 9.68 31.80 25.68
C TRP A 196 8.50 32.69 26.13
N ASN A 197 8.42 33.89 25.59
CA ASN A 197 7.48 34.94 26.02
C ASN A 197 5.99 34.64 25.77
N ARG A 198 5.69 33.61 24.94
CA ARG A 198 4.33 33.12 24.65
C ARG A 198 4.02 31.79 25.34
N PHE A 199 4.84 31.35 26.30
CA PHE A 199 4.62 30.10 27.02
C PHE A 199 3.31 30.14 27.81
N ASP A 200 2.45 29.15 27.58
CA ASP A 200 1.21 28.89 28.34
C ASP A 200 1.38 27.56 29.12
N PRO A 201 1.32 27.56 30.45
CA PRO A 201 1.39 26.34 31.26
C PRO A 201 0.38 25.25 30.84
N ALA A 202 -0.80 25.65 30.32
CA ALA A 202 -1.83 24.75 29.82
C ALA A 202 -1.70 24.45 28.32
N GLY A 203 -0.56 24.74 27.71
CA GLY A 203 -0.30 24.48 26.28
C GLY A 203 0.29 23.09 25.95
N TYR A 204 0.51 22.27 26.97
CA TYR A 204 1.06 20.93 26.75
C TYR A 204 0.05 19.99 26.11
N ARG A 205 0.59 18.98 25.46
CA ARG A 205 -0.13 17.81 24.93
C ARG A 205 0.45 16.56 25.56
N ALA A 206 -0.41 15.71 26.12
CA ALA A 206 -0.05 14.40 26.64
C ALA A 206 -0.40 13.31 25.64
N TYR A 207 0.59 12.63 25.11
CA TYR A 207 0.41 11.51 24.19
C TYR A 207 0.51 10.21 24.97
N ALA A 208 -0.53 9.37 24.93
CA ALA A 208 -0.58 8.13 25.66
C ALA A 208 -0.57 6.91 24.73
N HIS A 209 0.25 5.94 25.08
CA HIS A 209 0.34 4.63 24.47
C HIS A 209 -0.13 3.57 25.47
N PHE A 210 -1.17 2.83 25.11
CA PHE A 210 -1.78 1.83 25.98
C PHE A 210 -0.99 0.52 26.04
N LYS A 211 -0.96 -0.12 27.19
CA LYS A 211 -0.49 -1.51 27.34
C LYS A 211 -1.40 -2.43 26.52
N ASN A 212 -0.83 -3.22 25.61
CA ASN A 212 -1.59 -4.12 24.73
C ASN A 212 -2.68 -3.44 23.88
N GLY A 213 -2.55 -2.13 23.59
CA GLY A 213 -3.52 -1.33 22.86
C GLY A 213 -3.99 -1.90 21.52
N VAL A 214 -3.16 -2.72 20.86
CA VAL A 214 -3.51 -3.40 19.60
C VAL A 214 -4.76 -4.28 19.69
N LYS A 215 -5.18 -4.68 20.89
CA LYS A 215 -6.33 -5.57 21.13
C LYS A 215 -7.61 -4.84 21.53
N LEU A 216 -7.52 -3.55 21.79
CA LEU A 216 -8.68 -2.74 22.18
C LEU A 216 -9.32 -2.14 20.93
N ASP A 217 -10.64 -2.16 20.88
CA ASP A 217 -11.38 -1.42 19.86
C ASP A 217 -11.49 0.08 20.24
N GLU A 218 -11.92 0.91 19.30
CA GLU A 218 -12.02 2.35 19.48
C GLU A 218 -13.01 2.73 20.59
N GLU A 219 -14.12 1.98 20.70
CA GLU A 219 -15.19 2.25 21.65
C GLU A 219 -14.73 1.97 23.09
N LEU A 220 -14.04 0.84 23.28
CA LEU A 220 -13.48 0.47 24.58
C LEU A 220 -12.37 1.44 25.01
N MET A 221 -11.45 1.82 24.12
CA MET A 221 -10.42 2.81 24.42
C MET A 221 -11.02 4.17 24.75
N THR A 222 -12.05 4.60 24.04
CA THR A 222 -12.74 5.85 24.31
C THR A 222 -13.43 5.84 25.67
N SER A 223 -13.99 4.69 26.11
CA SER A 223 -14.57 4.57 27.45
C SER A 223 -13.53 4.66 28.55
N TYR A 224 -12.38 4.00 28.39
CA TYR A 224 -11.25 4.16 29.33
C TYR A 224 -10.74 5.59 29.40
N CYS A 225 -10.56 6.21 28.24
CA CYS A 225 -10.15 7.61 28.21
C CYS A 225 -11.15 8.54 28.91
N ARG A 226 -12.44 8.24 28.83
CA ARG A 226 -13.48 9.03 29.54
C ARG A 226 -13.36 8.88 31.05
N GLU A 227 -13.20 7.67 31.56
CA GLU A 227 -13.00 7.41 32.99
C GLU A 227 -11.79 8.18 33.53
N ILE A 228 -10.65 8.08 32.85
CA ILE A 228 -9.42 8.80 33.21
C ILE A 228 -9.63 10.32 33.16
N THR A 229 -10.32 10.82 32.13
CA THR A 229 -10.62 12.25 31.96
C THR A 229 -11.50 12.78 33.10
N GLU A 230 -12.51 12.00 33.54
CA GLU A 230 -13.37 12.37 34.67
C GLU A 230 -12.61 12.32 36.01
N GLU A 231 -11.74 11.32 36.22
CA GLU A 231 -10.95 11.16 37.44
C GLU A 231 -9.95 12.30 37.64
N TYR A 232 -9.22 12.69 36.58
CA TYR A 232 -8.20 13.72 36.65
C TYR A 232 -8.69 15.12 36.22
N GLN A 233 -9.99 15.27 35.91
CA GLN A 233 -10.62 16.52 35.44
C GLN A 233 -9.94 17.13 34.18
N LEU A 234 -9.52 16.27 33.27
CA LEU A 234 -8.82 16.63 32.03
C LEU A 234 -9.82 16.95 30.91
N PRO A 235 -9.39 17.65 29.85
CA PRO A 235 -10.17 17.76 28.61
C PRO A 235 -10.32 16.38 27.96
N MET A 236 -11.37 16.18 27.14
CA MET A 236 -11.55 14.91 26.41
C MET A 236 -10.39 14.72 25.41
N PRO A 237 -9.76 13.55 25.38
CA PRO A 237 -8.67 13.30 24.46
C PRO A 237 -9.17 13.11 23.04
N LYS A 238 -8.30 13.46 22.09
CA LYS A 238 -8.50 13.11 20.68
C LYS A 238 -7.89 11.75 20.41
N MET A 239 -8.72 10.85 19.90
CA MET A 239 -8.27 9.50 19.51
C MET A 239 -7.48 9.54 18.20
N ASN A 240 -6.47 8.69 18.08
CA ASN A 240 -5.68 8.58 16.86
C ASN A 240 -6.43 7.83 15.76
N SER A 241 -7.12 8.58 14.91
CA SER A 241 -7.91 8.02 13.80
C SER A 241 -7.08 7.15 12.84
N LYS A 242 -5.77 7.41 12.68
CA LYS A 242 -4.88 6.59 11.84
C LYS A 242 -4.66 5.21 12.45
N TYR A 243 -4.52 5.13 13.79
CA TYR A 243 -4.40 3.87 14.52
C TYR A 243 -5.66 3.00 14.31
N PHE A 244 -6.83 3.56 14.59
CA PHE A 244 -8.09 2.82 14.46
C PHE A 244 -8.41 2.46 13.01
N ALA A 245 -8.15 3.34 12.06
CA ALA A 245 -8.26 3.02 10.65
C ALA A 245 -7.33 1.88 10.22
N TYR A 246 -6.17 1.71 10.85
CA TYR A 246 -5.28 0.58 10.59
C TYR A 246 -5.82 -0.72 11.22
N VAL A 247 -6.27 -0.68 12.48
CA VAL A 247 -6.77 -1.85 13.21
C VAL A 247 -8.07 -2.38 12.61
N SER A 248 -8.96 -1.50 12.11
CA SER A 248 -10.25 -1.87 11.50
C SER A 248 -10.15 -2.38 10.05
N LYS A 249 -8.95 -2.40 9.44
CA LYS A 249 -8.75 -2.74 8.02
C LYS A 249 -8.87 -4.24 7.69
N SER A 250 -10.09 -4.77 7.64
CA SER A 250 -10.40 -6.04 6.96
C SER A 250 -10.53 -5.91 5.43
N PHE A 251 -10.75 -4.69 4.93
CA PHE A 251 -11.07 -4.42 3.51
C PHE A 251 -9.89 -4.63 2.55
N ASP A 252 -8.67 -4.30 2.96
CA ASP A 252 -7.48 -4.42 2.10
C ASP A 252 -7.15 -5.88 1.73
N LEU A 253 -7.45 -6.84 2.61
CA LEU A 253 -7.22 -8.27 2.36
C LEU A 253 -8.15 -8.81 1.26
N ALA A 254 -9.42 -8.42 1.25
CA ALA A 254 -10.40 -8.86 0.26
C ALA A 254 -10.09 -8.29 -1.13
N LEU A 255 -9.71 -7.01 -1.19
CA LEU A 255 -9.30 -6.36 -2.45
C LEU A 255 -8.04 -7.02 -3.02
N MET A 256 -7.04 -7.28 -2.18
CA MET A 256 -5.81 -7.95 -2.58
C MET A 256 -6.07 -9.38 -3.08
N ALA A 257 -6.90 -10.15 -2.38
CA ALA A 257 -7.31 -11.48 -2.81
C ALA A 257 -8.02 -11.43 -4.18
N GLY A 258 -8.86 -10.42 -4.42
CA GLY A 258 -9.50 -10.17 -5.70
C GLY A 258 -8.51 -9.94 -6.85
N VAL A 259 -7.51 -9.08 -6.64
CA VAL A 259 -6.44 -8.81 -7.63
C VAL A 259 -5.65 -10.08 -7.93
N ILE A 260 -5.23 -10.82 -6.91
CA ILE A 260 -4.51 -12.09 -7.09
C ILE A 260 -5.37 -13.11 -7.86
N ALA A 261 -6.67 -13.22 -7.57
CA ALA A 261 -7.58 -14.11 -8.28
C ALA A 261 -7.68 -13.75 -9.77
N ILE A 262 -7.77 -12.47 -10.11
CA ILE A 262 -7.79 -11.99 -11.50
C ILE A 262 -6.48 -12.37 -12.22
N VAL A 263 -5.33 -12.17 -11.58
CA VAL A 263 -4.01 -12.53 -12.14
C VAL A 263 -3.90 -14.04 -12.35
N LEU A 264 -4.38 -14.86 -11.41
CA LEU A 264 -4.39 -16.32 -11.53
C LEU A 264 -5.27 -16.79 -12.69
N ILE A 265 -6.47 -16.23 -12.85
CA ILE A 265 -7.39 -16.54 -13.96
C ILE A 265 -6.76 -16.13 -15.29
N GLY A 266 -6.19 -14.93 -15.37
CA GLY A 266 -5.52 -14.43 -16.56
C GLY A 266 -4.33 -15.29 -16.96
N GLY A 267 -3.45 -15.57 -16.02
CA GLY A 267 -2.30 -16.45 -16.21
C GLY A 267 -2.72 -17.85 -16.65
N TYR A 268 -3.77 -18.42 -16.05
CA TYR A 268 -4.33 -19.71 -16.48
C TYR A 268 -4.75 -19.69 -17.96
N ILE A 269 -5.49 -18.68 -18.39
CA ILE A 269 -5.99 -18.57 -19.78
C ILE A 269 -4.83 -18.44 -20.77
N VAL A 270 -3.86 -17.57 -20.46
CA VAL A 270 -2.68 -17.32 -21.31
C VAL A 270 -1.84 -18.59 -21.45
N ILE A 271 -1.48 -19.21 -20.34
CA ILE A 271 -0.66 -20.44 -20.34
C ILE A 271 -1.38 -21.56 -21.07
N GLN A 272 -2.68 -21.78 -20.81
CA GLN A 272 -3.48 -22.79 -21.50
C GLN A 272 -3.53 -22.54 -23.01
N SER A 273 -3.67 -21.28 -23.45
CA SER A 273 -3.70 -20.89 -24.85
C SER A 273 -2.38 -21.21 -25.56
N ILE A 274 -1.24 -20.82 -24.96
CA ILE A 274 0.09 -21.07 -25.52
C ILE A 274 0.37 -22.58 -25.63
N PHE A 275 0.07 -23.36 -24.58
CA PHE A 275 0.23 -24.81 -24.62
C PHE A 275 -0.68 -25.49 -25.65
N ARG A 276 -1.90 -25.01 -25.83
CA ARG A 276 -2.83 -25.53 -26.85
C ARG A 276 -2.29 -25.32 -28.26
N ILE A 277 -1.75 -24.12 -28.56
CA ILE A 277 -1.10 -23.83 -29.84
C ILE A 277 0.10 -24.73 -30.02
N SER A 278 0.96 -24.83 -29.00
CA SER A 278 2.13 -25.69 -28.99
C SER A 278 1.82 -27.16 -29.31
N ILE A 279 0.75 -27.72 -28.76
CA ILE A 279 0.36 -29.11 -28.98
C ILE A 279 -0.20 -29.31 -30.40
N ASN A 280 -0.97 -28.36 -30.91
CA ASN A 280 -1.47 -28.40 -32.27
C ASN A 280 -0.34 -28.48 -33.30
N ASP A 281 0.75 -27.75 -33.08
CA ASP A 281 1.93 -27.79 -33.95
C ASP A 281 2.68 -29.14 -33.86
N LYS A 282 2.55 -29.87 -32.74
CA LYS A 282 3.18 -31.19 -32.51
C LYS A 282 2.28 -32.39 -32.79
N ILE A 283 1.07 -32.20 -33.29
CA ILE A 283 0.13 -33.29 -33.54
C ILE A 283 0.78 -34.39 -34.39
N GLN A 284 1.47 -34.03 -35.49
CA GLN A 284 2.16 -34.97 -36.37
C GLN A 284 3.27 -35.72 -35.63
N SER A 285 4.11 -35.05 -34.86
CA SER A 285 5.20 -35.69 -34.10
C SER A 285 4.67 -36.66 -33.05
N TYR A 286 3.58 -36.29 -32.34
CA TYR A 286 2.95 -37.21 -31.39
C TYR A 286 2.28 -38.40 -32.09
N GLY A 287 1.71 -38.18 -33.29
CA GLY A 287 1.17 -39.24 -34.12
C GLY A 287 2.25 -40.23 -34.58
N GLN A 288 3.40 -39.73 -35.04
CA GLN A 288 4.56 -40.56 -35.41
C GLN A 288 5.07 -41.41 -34.21
N LEU A 289 5.14 -40.80 -33.01
CA LEU A 289 5.48 -41.54 -31.79
C LEU A 289 4.48 -42.66 -31.50
N ARG A 290 3.19 -42.46 -31.79
CA ARG A 290 2.16 -43.46 -31.62
C ARG A 290 2.21 -44.60 -32.68
N THR A 291 2.62 -44.30 -33.91
CA THR A 291 2.83 -45.32 -34.94
C THR A 291 3.99 -46.27 -34.59
N ILE A 292 5.01 -45.78 -33.87
CA ILE A 292 6.15 -46.55 -33.37
C ILE A 292 5.79 -47.32 -32.07
N GLY A 293 4.55 -47.16 -31.54
CA GLY A 293 4.07 -47.91 -30.39
C GLY A 293 4.01 -47.14 -29.06
N ALA A 294 4.20 -45.81 -29.06
CA ALA A 294 4.06 -45.04 -27.84
C ALA A 294 2.62 -45.04 -27.33
N THR A 295 2.43 -45.30 -26.03
CA THR A 295 1.12 -45.31 -25.39
C THR A 295 0.62 -43.88 -25.08
N PRO A 296 -0.72 -43.68 -24.98
CA PRO A 296 -1.28 -42.41 -24.54
C PRO A 296 -0.74 -41.94 -23.18
N LYS A 297 -0.45 -42.89 -22.26
CA LYS A 297 0.13 -42.57 -20.94
C LYS A 297 1.54 -42.00 -21.07
N GLN A 298 2.36 -42.53 -22.01
CA GLN A 298 3.71 -42.00 -22.26
C GLN A 298 3.69 -40.59 -22.86
N ILE A 299 2.80 -40.33 -23.85
CA ILE A 299 2.62 -38.99 -24.41
C ILE A 299 2.18 -37.97 -23.33
N LYS A 300 1.21 -38.35 -22.48
CA LYS A 300 0.82 -37.51 -21.31
C LYS A 300 2.03 -37.17 -20.42
N ARG A 301 2.90 -38.18 -20.16
CA ARG A 301 4.09 -38.00 -19.31
C ARG A 301 5.11 -37.05 -19.96
N ILE A 302 5.33 -37.15 -21.29
CA ILE A 302 6.23 -36.26 -22.04
C ILE A 302 5.75 -34.81 -21.93
N VAL A 303 4.50 -34.55 -22.32
CA VAL A 303 3.92 -33.20 -22.31
C VAL A 303 3.89 -32.61 -20.88
N LYS A 304 3.56 -33.45 -19.88
CA LYS A 304 3.58 -33.05 -18.48
C LYS A 304 4.98 -32.65 -18.01
N ASN A 305 6.01 -33.40 -18.40
CA ASN A 305 7.40 -33.12 -18.05
C ASN A 305 7.91 -31.82 -18.73
N GLU A 306 7.56 -31.61 -20.01
CA GLU A 306 7.85 -30.37 -20.72
C GLU A 306 7.20 -29.18 -19.99
N GLY A 307 5.91 -29.25 -19.72
CA GLY A 307 5.16 -28.18 -19.07
C GLY A 307 5.65 -27.84 -17.65
N ARG A 308 5.96 -28.87 -16.86
CA ARG A 308 6.53 -28.69 -15.53
C ARG A 308 7.90 -28.03 -15.56
N LYS A 309 8.77 -28.46 -16.49
CA LYS A 309 10.12 -27.86 -16.58
C LYS A 309 10.09 -26.40 -17.02
N LEU A 310 9.29 -26.08 -18.04
CA LEU A 310 9.13 -24.70 -18.48
C LEU A 310 8.45 -23.85 -17.40
N GLY A 311 7.44 -24.43 -16.73
CA GLY A 311 6.75 -23.80 -15.62
C GLY A 311 7.69 -23.49 -14.45
N SER A 312 8.52 -24.45 -14.01
CA SER A 312 9.47 -24.23 -12.91
C SER A 312 10.46 -23.11 -13.22
N ILE A 313 11.00 -23.07 -14.45
CA ILE A 313 11.93 -22.00 -14.87
C ILE A 313 11.23 -20.65 -14.86
N GLY A 314 10.02 -20.57 -15.43
CA GLY A 314 9.25 -19.32 -15.45
C GLY A 314 8.87 -18.84 -14.05
N ILE A 315 8.41 -19.74 -13.17
CA ILE A 315 8.06 -19.41 -11.78
C ILE A 315 9.28 -18.85 -11.04
N LEU A 316 10.44 -19.51 -11.17
CA LEU A 316 11.66 -19.05 -10.50
C LEU A 316 12.07 -17.64 -10.95
N ILE A 317 12.13 -17.43 -12.27
CA ILE A 317 12.49 -16.12 -12.84
C ILE A 317 11.49 -15.05 -12.40
N GLY A 318 10.18 -15.33 -12.52
CA GLY A 318 9.14 -14.39 -12.16
C GLY A 318 9.15 -14.04 -10.67
N THR A 319 9.34 -15.03 -9.79
CA THR A 319 9.42 -14.80 -8.34
C THR A 319 10.65 -13.95 -7.98
N VAL A 320 11.82 -14.23 -8.54
CA VAL A 320 13.04 -13.44 -8.28
C VAL A 320 12.85 -12.00 -8.73
N LEU A 321 12.34 -11.78 -9.94
CA LEU A 321 12.06 -10.44 -10.45
C LEU A 321 11.01 -9.71 -9.60
N GLY A 322 9.98 -10.43 -9.11
CA GLY A 322 8.95 -9.87 -8.24
C GLY A 322 9.51 -9.41 -6.89
N VAL A 323 10.38 -10.21 -6.27
CA VAL A 323 11.06 -9.84 -5.02
C VAL A 323 11.97 -8.64 -5.23
N CYS A 324 12.82 -8.68 -6.26
CA CYS A 324 13.74 -7.57 -6.56
C CYS A 324 12.98 -6.27 -6.85
N GLY A 325 11.95 -6.33 -7.70
CA GLY A 325 11.14 -5.14 -8.04
C GLY A 325 10.40 -4.56 -6.83
N GLY A 326 9.79 -5.42 -6.01
CA GLY A 326 9.10 -4.99 -4.81
C GLY A 326 10.03 -4.39 -3.75
N PHE A 327 11.20 -4.99 -3.54
CA PHE A 327 12.20 -4.48 -2.61
C PHE A 327 12.80 -3.14 -3.05
N LEU A 328 13.09 -2.97 -4.35
CA LEU A 328 13.63 -1.71 -4.89
C LEU A 328 12.68 -0.53 -4.69
N LEU A 329 11.36 -0.76 -4.81
CA LEU A 329 10.38 0.30 -4.68
C LEU A 329 9.97 0.58 -3.23
N PHE A 330 9.96 -0.44 -2.35
CA PHE A 330 9.41 -0.36 -1.00
C PHE A 330 10.36 -0.95 0.06
N SER A 331 11.63 -0.57 0.03
CA SER A 331 12.65 -1.07 0.97
C SER A 331 12.35 -0.72 2.43
N LYS A 332 11.76 0.44 2.71
CA LYS A 332 11.37 0.89 4.07
C LYS A 332 10.29 -0.01 4.72
N GLY A 333 9.53 -0.76 3.91
CA GLY A 333 8.51 -1.72 4.38
C GLY A 333 9.01 -3.17 4.42
N PHE A 334 10.31 -3.41 4.44
CA PHE A 334 10.86 -4.76 4.46
C PHE A 334 10.57 -5.49 5.77
N ASN A 335 9.93 -6.66 5.64
CA ASN A 335 9.75 -7.60 6.74
C ASN A 335 10.06 -9.01 6.22
N ALA A 336 11.12 -9.63 6.73
CA ALA A 336 11.62 -10.92 6.26
C ALA A 336 10.55 -12.03 6.33
N VAL A 337 9.75 -12.08 7.39
CA VAL A 337 8.70 -13.10 7.58
C VAL A 337 7.61 -12.95 6.52
N SER A 338 7.13 -11.73 6.30
CA SER A 338 6.10 -11.44 5.30
C SER A 338 6.59 -11.70 3.87
N TYR A 339 7.85 -11.38 3.57
CA TYR A 339 8.46 -11.66 2.27
C TYR A 339 8.57 -13.17 2.00
N VAL A 340 9.07 -13.93 2.97
CA VAL A 340 9.17 -15.40 2.85
C VAL A 340 7.78 -16.02 2.68
N ALA A 341 6.80 -15.59 3.46
CA ALA A 341 5.42 -16.07 3.33
C ALA A 341 4.83 -15.77 1.94
N THR A 342 5.04 -14.56 1.42
CA THR A 342 4.60 -14.14 0.09
C THR A 342 5.27 -14.95 -1.02
N VAL A 343 6.58 -15.22 -0.91
CA VAL A 343 7.33 -16.06 -1.86
C VAL A 343 6.77 -17.48 -1.86
N ILE A 344 6.57 -18.09 -0.69
CA ILE A 344 6.00 -19.45 -0.57
C ILE A 344 4.60 -19.50 -1.19
N LEU A 345 3.74 -18.54 -0.89
CA LEU A 345 2.39 -18.45 -1.45
C LEU A 345 2.42 -18.30 -2.97
N THR A 346 3.34 -17.46 -3.50
CA THR A 346 3.56 -17.29 -4.94
C THR A 346 4.00 -18.57 -5.61
N LEU A 347 4.95 -19.30 -5.04
CA LEU A 347 5.44 -20.57 -5.57
C LEU A 347 4.31 -21.60 -5.63
N ILE A 348 3.52 -21.73 -4.57
CA ILE A 348 2.41 -22.68 -4.48
C ILE A 348 1.31 -22.30 -5.49
N SER A 349 0.85 -21.06 -5.49
CA SER A 349 -0.25 -20.60 -6.36
C SER A 349 0.13 -20.68 -7.84
N SER A 350 1.34 -20.25 -8.21
CA SER A 350 1.86 -20.34 -9.57
C SER A 350 2.04 -21.78 -10.02
N TRP A 351 2.49 -22.68 -9.13
CA TRP A 351 2.60 -24.11 -9.43
C TRP A 351 1.24 -24.76 -9.68
N ILE A 352 0.24 -24.44 -8.87
CA ILE A 352 -1.14 -24.88 -9.06
C ILE A 352 -1.68 -24.36 -10.39
N MET A 353 -1.51 -23.06 -10.67
CA MET A 353 -1.94 -22.41 -11.91
C MET A 353 -1.34 -23.12 -13.15
N VAL A 354 -0.03 -23.33 -13.19
CA VAL A 354 0.63 -24.05 -14.31
C VAL A 354 0.11 -25.48 -14.41
N SER A 355 0.01 -26.20 -13.29
CA SER A 355 -0.43 -27.59 -13.27
C SER A 355 -1.86 -27.77 -13.79
N VAL A 356 -2.75 -26.81 -13.48
CA VAL A 356 -4.14 -26.80 -13.97
C VAL A 356 -4.20 -26.40 -15.44
N SER A 357 -3.40 -25.39 -15.86
CA SER A 357 -3.36 -24.89 -17.24
C SER A 357 -2.96 -25.95 -18.25
N ILE A 358 -2.03 -26.86 -17.90
CA ILE A 358 -1.56 -27.91 -18.81
C ILE A 358 -2.46 -29.14 -18.88
N ARG A 359 -3.46 -29.31 -17.98
CA ARG A 359 -4.32 -30.51 -17.94
C ARG A 359 -5.10 -30.73 -19.22
N LYS A 360 -5.76 -29.68 -19.75
CA LYS A 360 -6.55 -29.78 -20.99
C LYS A 360 -5.65 -30.04 -22.20
N PRO A 361 -4.56 -29.28 -22.43
CA PRO A 361 -3.57 -29.57 -23.46
C PRO A 361 -3.04 -31.01 -23.44
N ILE A 362 -2.67 -31.54 -22.28
CA ILE A 362 -2.19 -32.91 -22.11
C ILE A 362 -3.24 -33.94 -22.58
N LYS A 363 -4.54 -33.73 -22.27
CA LYS A 363 -5.61 -34.62 -22.72
C LYS A 363 -5.74 -34.63 -24.25
N ILE A 364 -5.62 -33.46 -24.89
CA ILE A 364 -5.67 -33.31 -26.34
C ILE A 364 -4.51 -34.09 -26.99
N ALA A 365 -3.26 -33.87 -26.52
CA ALA A 365 -2.08 -34.58 -27.07
C ALA A 365 -2.18 -36.11 -26.97
N ALA A 366 -2.73 -36.60 -25.86
CA ALA A 366 -2.87 -38.06 -25.65
C ALA A 366 -4.02 -38.71 -26.43
N GLY A 367 -5.03 -37.93 -26.82
CA GLY A 367 -6.19 -38.40 -27.57
C GLY A 367 -5.96 -38.54 -29.09
N ILE A 368 -4.80 -38.10 -29.60
CA ILE A 368 -4.51 -38.10 -31.04
C ILE A 368 -4.39 -39.54 -31.55
N SER A 369 -5.21 -39.89 -32.55
CA SER A 369 -5.13 -41.18 -33.26
C SER A 369 -3.95 -41.18 -34.23
N PRO A 370 -3.22 -42.30 -34.39
CA PRO A 370 -2.15 -42.43 -35.40
C PRO A 370 -2.61 -42.07 -36.82
N ILE A 371 -3.81 -42.49 -37.18
CA ILE A 371 -4.39 -42.29 -38.52
C ILE A 371 -4.78 -40.79 -38.70
N GLU A 372 -5.35 -40.21 -37.68
CA GLU A 372 -5.74 -38.80 -37.68
C GLU A 372 -4.53 -37.85 -37.75
N ALA A 373 -3.42 -38.22 -37.09
CA ALA A 373 -2.17 -37.47 -37.11
C ALA A 373 -1.47 -37.46 -38.48
N VAL A 374 -1.51 -38.58 -39.22
CA VAL A 374 -0.96 -38.69 -40.59
C VAL A 374 -1.80 -37.91 -41.59
N ARG A 375 -3.13 -37.86 -41.38
CA ARG A 375 -4.08 -37.08 -42.21
C ARG A 375 -4.22 -35.65 -41.76
N PHE A 376 -3.59 -35.26 -40.66
CA PHE A 376 -3.71 -33.90 -40.11
C PHE A 376 -2.93 -32.91 -40.99
N THR A 377 -3.60 -32.38 -41.99
CA THR A 377 -3.21 -31.17 -42.67
C THR A 377 -3.77 -29.97 -41.86
N PRO A 378 -2.95 -29.03 -41.41
CA PRO A 378 -3.39 -27.91 -40.55
C PRO A 378 -4.49 -27.04 -41.19
N ALA A 379 -4.89 -27.31 -42.42
CA ALA A 379 -5.72 -26.43 -43.24
C ALA A 379 -7.03 -26.98 -43.80
N GLN A 380 -7.39 -28.26 -43.57
CA GLN A 380 -8.63 -28.80 -44.18
C GLN A 380 -9.68 -29.17 -43.14
N LYS A 381 -10.42 -28.18 -42.65
CA LYS A 381 -11.85 -28.34 -42.39
C LYS A 381 -12.58 -27.88 -43.62
N ASP A 382 -13.48 -28.77 -44.13
CA ASP A 382 -14.32 -28.57 -45.28
C ASP A 382 -14.78 -27.11 -45.46
N ILE A 383 -14.15 -26.46 -46.40
CA ILE A 383 -14.67 -25.17 -46.90
C ILE A 383 -15.78 -25.55 -47.87
N ARG A 384 -17.05 -25.63 -47.39
CA ARG A 384 -18.18 -25.44 -48.26
C ARG A 384 -18.02 -24.08 -48.87
N SER A 385 -17.46 -24.03 -50.07
CA SER A 385 -17.24 -22.87 -50.89
C SER A 385 -18.60 -22.25 -51.25
N ARG A 386 -19.09 -21.33 -50.43
CA ARG A 386 -20.02 -20.31 -50.89
C ARG A 386 -19.18 -19.29 -51.67
N LYS A 387 -19.29 -19.34 -53.01
CA LYS A 387 -18.77 -18.32 -53.91
C LYS A 387 -19.37 -16.95 -53.50
N LYS A 388 -18.64 -16.22 -52.69
CA LYS A 388 -18.87 -14.79 -52.47
C LYS A 388 -17.67 -14.09 -53.05
N ASN A 389 -17.88 -13.23 -54.06
CA ASN A 389 -16.86 -12.37 -54.62
C ASN A 389 -16.35 -11.44 -53.49
N ILE A 390 -15.30 -11.84 -52.79
CA ILE A 390 -14.65 -11.05 -51.76
C ILE A 390 -13.50 -10.34 -52.49
N LYS A 391 -13.55 -9.02 -52.60
CA LYS A 391 -12.39 -8.22 -53.03
C LYS A 391 -11.22 -8.59 -52.11
N LEU A 392 -10.12 -9.12 -52.67
CA LEU A 392 -8.91 -9.47 -51.98
C LEU A 392 -8.20 -8.20 -51.51
N ASN A 393 -8.49 -7.77 -50.31
CA ASN A 393 -7.81 -6.69 -49.60
C ASN A 393 -7.08 -7.29 -48.39
N PRO A 394 -5.89 -6.81 -47.97
CA PRO A 394 -5.19 -7.31 -46.79
C PRO A 394 -6.08 -7.39 -45.55
N VAL A 395 -6.97 -6.44 -45.38
CA VAL A 395 -7.95 -6.40 -44.27
C VAL A 395 -8.98 -7.54 -44.41
N SER A 396 -9.52 -7.80 -45.62
CA SER A 396 -10.50 -8.89 -45.83
C SER A 396 -9.87 -10.28 -45.64
N MET A 397 -8.59 -10.44 -45.99
CA MET A 397 -7.81 -11.66 -45.72
C MET A 397 -7.57 -11.83 -44.21
N GLY A 398 -7.24 -10.76 -43.50
CA GLY A 398 -7.13 -10.74 -42.04
C GLY A 398 -8.42 -11.18 -41.35
N ILE A 399 -9.55 -10.58 -41.71
CA ILE A 399 -10.88 -10.92 -41.18
C ILE A 399 -11.27 -12.37 -41.52
N ALA A 400 -10.93 -12.86 -42.71
CA ALA A 400 -11.18 -14.25 -43.09
C ALA A 400 -10.37 -15.22 -42.25
N ASN A 401 -9.10 -14.91 -41.94
CA ASN A 401 -8.26 -15.68 -41.02
C ASN A 401 -8.80 -15.68 -39.60
N PHE A 402 -9.29 -14.55 -39.08
CA PHE A 402 -9.95 -14.46 -37.79
C PHE A 402 -11.23 -15.32 -37.73
N LYS A 403 -12.04 -15.33 -38.79
CA LYS A 403 -13.26 -16.13 -38.87
C LYS A 403 -12.97 -17.63 -39.01
N ARG A 404 -11.84 -18.02 -39.60
CA ARG A 404 -11.46 -19.40 -39.82
C ARG A 404 -11.19 -20.15 -38.51
N ASP A 405 -10.54 -19.49 -37.55
CA ASP A 405 -10.16 -20.08 -36.24
C ASP A 405 -10.74 -19.30 -35.07
N ARG A 406 -12.07 -19.12 -35.04
CA ARG A 406 -12.76 -18.30 -34.02
C ARG A 406 -12.36 -18.62 -32.59
N LYS A 407 -12.22 -19.91 -32.23
CA LYS A 407 -11.85 -20.33 -30.88
C LYS A 407 -10.42 -19.90 -30.51
N LYS A 408 -9.48 -19.93 -31.46
CA LYS A 408 -8.10 -19.48 -31.28
C LYS A 408 -8.06 -17.95 -31.15
N THR A 409 -8.75 -17.26 -32.04
CA THR A 409 -8.84 -15.79 -32.04
C THR A 409 -9.46 -15.27 -30.75
N VAL A 410 -10.59 -15.83 -30.33
CA VAL A 410 -11.25 -15.43 -29.07
C VAL A 410 -10.32 -15.67 -27.87
N ALA A 411 -9.59 -16.79 -27.83
CA ALA A 411 -8.65 -17.04 -26.74
C ALA A 411 -7.50 -16.03 -26.68
N ILE A 412 -6.96 -15.64 -27.86
CA ILE A 412 -5.89 -14.63 -27.95
C ILE A 412 -6.42 -13.25 -27.56
N VAL A 413 -7.57 -12.84 -28.10
CA VAL A 413 -8.20 -11.55 -27.78
C VAL A 413 -8.55 -11.49 -26.29
N ALA A 414 -9.17 -12.54 -25.74
CA ALA A 414 -9.51 -12.59 -24.33
C ALA A 414 -8.25 -12.48 -23.43
N SER A 415 -7.15 -13.14 -23.79
CA SER A 415 -5.91 -13.04 -23.02
C SER A 415 -5.28 -11.66 -23.08
N LEU A 416 -5.31 -11.01 -24.26
CA LEU A 416 -4.77 -9.67 -24.46
C LEU A 416 -5.65 -8.62 -23.74
N SER A 417 -6.98 -8.74 -23.86
CA SER A 417 -7.94 -7.88 -23.17
C SER A 417 -7.82 -8.00 -21.67
N LEU A 418 -7.65 -9.21 -21.14
CA LEU A 418 -7.47 -9.43 -19.71
C LEU A 418 -6.17 -8.81 -19.20
N GLY A 419 -5.07 -8.92 -19.97
CA GLY A 419 -3.82 -8.22 -19.68
C GLY A 419 -3.99 -6.70 -19.63
N GLY A 420 -4.72 -6.14 -20.60
CA GLY A 420 -5.08 -4.72 -20.61
C GLY A 420 -5.95 -4.30 -19.42
N ILE A 421 -6.94 -5.11 -19.05
CA ILE A 421 -7.79 -4.85 -17.87
C ILE A 421 -6.95 -4.86 -16.58
N ILE A 422 -6.06 -5.85 -16.41
CA ILE A 422 -5.17 -5.90 -15.24
C ILE A 422 -4.29 -4.64 -15.17
N LEU A 423 -3.70 -4.24 -16.30
CA LEU A 423 -2.88 -3.03 -16.38
C LEU A 423 -3.69 -1.79 -15.97
N LEU A 424 -4.90 -1.63 -16.50
CA LEU A 424 -5.78 -0.51 -16.17
C LEU A 424 -6.16 -0.50 -14.68
N VAL A 425 -6.53 -1.65 -14.12
CA VAL A 425 -6.87 -1.78 -12.69
C VAL A 425 -5.69 -1.41 -11.80
N VAL A 426 -4.50 -1.95 -12.08
CA VAL A 426 -3.30 -1.63 -11.30
C VAL A 426 -2.93 -0.15 -11.45
N SER A 427 -2.97 0.39 -12.66
CA SER A 427 -2.71 1.80 -12.92
C SER A 427 -3.70 2.71 -12.19
N SER A 428 -5.00 2.36 -12.20
CA SER A 428 -6.04 3.11 -11.48
C SER A 428 -5.83 3.10 -9.97
N ILE A 429 -5.43 1.95 -9.39
CA ILE A 429 -5.12 1.87 -7.95
C ILE A 429 -3.92 2.76 -7.59
N VAL A 430 -2.88 2.77 -8.44
CA VAL A 430 -1.70 3.64 -8.24
C VAL A 430 -2.09 5.12 -8.33
N LEU A 431 -2.91 5.49 -9.34
CA LEU A 431 -3.38 6.86 -9.52
C LEU A 431 -4.29 7.34 -8.37
N LEU A 432 -5.15 6.47 -7.84
CA LEU A 432 -5.99 6.78 -6.67
C LEU A 432 -5.17 7.04 -5.39
N ARG A 433 -3.94 6.57 -5.34
CA ARG A 433 -2.99 6.82 -4.23
C ARG A 433 -1.99 7.94 -4.55
N SER A 434 -2.15 8.66 -5.66
CA SER A 434 -1.32 9.83 -5.96
C SER A 434 -1.54 10.92 -4.90
N PRO A 435 -0.52 11.71 -4.58
CA PRO A 435 -0.66 12.84 -3.64
C PRO A 435 -1.78 13.79 -4.01
N GLU A 436 -1.99 14.03 -5.30
CA GLU A 436 -3.07 14.88 -5.83
C GLU A 436 -4.47 14.28 -5.58
N ALA A 437 -4.65 12.96 -5.78
CA ALA A 437 -5.93 12.32 -5.51
C ALA A 437 -6.24 12.28 -4.01
N LEU A 438 -5.22 12.11 -3.16
CA LEU A 438 -5.33 12.21 -1.71
C LEU A 438 -5.63 13.65 -1.28
N ALA A 439 -4.93 14.63 -1.84
CA ALA A 439 -5.18 16.04 -1.56
C ALA A 439 -6.63 16.43 -1.89
N ARG A 440 -7.16 16.02 -3.03
CA ARG A 440 -8.57 16.26 -3.41
C ARG A 440 -9.58 15.60 -2.48
N GLN A 441 -9.21 14.53 -1.78
CA GLN A 441 -10.08 13.93 -0.76
C GLN A 441 -10.19 14.80 0.49
N PHE A 442 -9.12 15.50 0.86
CA PHE A 442 -9.07 16.41 2.01
C PHE A 442 -9.49 17.85 1.66
N PHE A 443 -9.27 18.24 0.40
CA PHE A 443 -9.56 19.56 -0.15
C PHE A 443 -10.42 19.42 -1.42
N PRO A 444 -11.71 18.99 -1.29
CA PRO A 444 -12.55 18.74 -2.47
C PRO A 444 -12.87 20.00 -3.25
N ASP A 445 -12.94 21.14 -2.57
CA ASP A 445 -13.47 22.40 -3.11
C ASP A 445 -12.43 23.53 -3.21
N GLY A 446 -11.14 23.28 -2.89
CA GLY A 446 -10.10 24.32 -2.94
C GLY A 446 -8.69 23.81 -2.69
N ASP A 447 -7.70 24.66 -2.92
CA ASP A 447 -6.28 24.35 -2.75
C ASP A 447 -5.83 24.52 -1.29
N TYR A 448 -6.53 25.36 -0.52
CA TYR A 448 -6.23 25.65 0.87
C TYR A 448 -7.50 25.58 1.73
N LYS A 449 -7.34 25.11 2.95
CA LYS A 449 -8.42 25.07 3.95
C LYS A 449 -7.97 25.81 5.22
N ILE A 450 -8.70 26.87 5.56
CA ILE A 450 -8.51 27.61 6.81
C ILE A 450 -9.57 27.12 7.78
N TYR A 451 -9.15 26.67 8.94
CA TYR A 451 -10.05 26.20 10.00
C TYR A 451 -9.51 26.65 11.35
N LEU A 452 -10.42 26.81 12.30
CA LEU A 452 -10.03 26.99 13.69
C LEU A 452 -9.50 25.65 14.18
N ASP A 453 -8.22 25.61 14.51
CA ASP A 453 -7.70 24.45 15.25
C ASP A 453 -8.26 24.56 16.68
N SER A 454 -9.10 23.61 17.04
CA SER A 454 -9.77 23.57 18.34
C SER A 454 -8.81 23.10 19.45
N GLU A 455 -7.66 23.76 19.58
CA GLU A 455 -6.85 23.66 20.79
C GLU A 455 -7.50 24.41 21.95
N MET A 456 -8.38 25.38 21.63
CA MET A 456 -9.24 26.02 22.60
C MET A 456 -10.44 25.14 22.92
N THR A 457 -10.79 25.03 24.20
CA THR A 457 -12.08 24.45 24.60
C THR A 457 -13.22 25.17 23.90
N GLU A 458 -14.32 24.48 23.60
CA GLU A 458 -15.50 25.08 22.93
C GLU A 458 -15.96 26.37 23.64
N GLU A 459 -15.84 26.44 24.96
CA GLU A 459 -16.14 27.62 25.77
C GLU A 459 -15.22 28.80 25.44
N LYS A 460 -13.91 28.57 25.30
CA LYS A 460 -12.96 29.65 24.94
C LYS A 460 -13.19 30.15 23.52
N VAL A 461 -13.52 29.24 22.57
CA VAL A 461 -13.86 29.62 21.20
C VAL A 461 -15.15 30.45 21.16
N MET A 462 -16.18 30.07 21.92
CA MET A 462 -17.42 30.83 22.01
C MET A 462 -17.22 32.20 22.68
N ALA A 463 -16.39 32.27 23.70
CA ALA A 463 -16.10 33.53 24.42
C ALA A 463 -15.24 34.50 23.58
N ALA A 464 -14.33 34.00 22.78
CA ALA A 464 -13.46 34.81 21.93
C ALA A 464 -14.14 35.36 20.67
N GLY A 465 -15.35 34.84 20.34
CA GLY A 465 -16.03 35.14 19.08
C GLY A 465 -15.44 34.31 17.92
N ASN A 466 -16.12 34.37 16.77
CA ASN A 466 -15.65 33.64 15.58
C ASN A 466 -14.60 34.47 14.82
N PRO A 467 -13.30 34.10 14.85
CA PRO A 467 -12.27 34.82 14.11
C PRO A 467 -12.40 34.64 12.59
N LEU A 468 -13.12 33.61 12.11
CA LEU A 468 -13.46 33.43 10.70
C LEU A 468 -14.64 34.31 10.32
N ASN A 469 -14.44 35.62 10.31
CA ASN A 469 -15.45 36.64 10.05
C ASN A 469 -15.33 37.23 8.63
N GLU A 470 -16.26 38.08 8.24
CA GLU A 470 -16.25 38.71 6.92
C GLU A 470 -15.04 39.65 6.72
N GLU A 471 -14.46 40.23 7.78
CA GLU A 471 -13.26 41.04 7.69
C GLU A 471 -12.04 40.18 7.26
N LEU A 472 -11.84 39.05 7.90
CA LEU A 472 -10.80 38.09 7.49
C LEU A 472 -11.02 37.58 6.06
N LYS A 473 -12.25 37.29 5.69
CA LYS A 473 -12.61 36.88 4.32
C LYS A 473 -12.20 37.94 3.29
N GLN A 474 -12.47 39.21 3.55
CA GLN A 474 -12.07 40.32 2.66
C GLN A 474 -10.54 40.45 2.59
N LYS A 475 -9.84 40.30 3.71
CA LYS A 475 -8.37 40.29 3.72
C LYS A 475 -7.79 39.18 2.87
N ILE A 476 -8.35 37.98 2.96
CA ILE A 476 -7.87 36.84 2.17
C ILE A 476 -8.19 37.04 0.68
N LEU A 477 -9.37 37.54 0.33
CA LEU A 477 -9.74 37.86 -1.05
C LEU A 477 -8.86 38.95 -1.68
N SER A 478 -8.24 39.81 -0.85
CA SER A 478 -7.32 40.84 -1.32
C SER A 478 -5.91 40.33 -1.65
N ILE A 479 -5.60 39.04 -1.33
CA ILE A 479 -4.31 38.44 -1.62
C ILE A 479 -4.27 38.05 -3.11
N ASP A 480 -3.20 38.47 -3.79
CA ASP A 480 -3.03 38.18 -5.22
C ASP A 480 -2.95 36.64 -5.44
N GLY A 481 -3.74 36.13 -6.38
CA GLY A 481 -3.85 34.70 -6.67
C GLY A 481 -5.02 33.98 -5.98
N VAL A 482 -5.71 34.60 -5.03
CA VAL A 482 -6.93 34.04 -4.44
C VAL A 482 -8.13 34.37 -5.34
N THR A 483 -8.80 33.33 -5.85
CA THR A 483 -9.92 33.48 -6.80
C THR A 483 -11.27 33.48 -6.10
N ASP A 484 -11.47 32.64 -5.09
CA ASP A 484 -12.74 32.50 -4.36
C ASP A 484 -12.54 31.91 -2.98
N ILE A 485 -13.52 32.11 -2.08
CA ILE A 485 -13.58 31.53 -0.74
C ILE A 485 -14.93 30.84 -0.55
N ILE A 486 -14.90 29.54 -0.33
CA ILE A 486 -16.07 28.72 -0.06
C ILE A 486 -16.23 28.54 1.45
N PRO A 487 -17.22 29.21 2.08
CA PRO A 487 -17.45 29.07 3.53
C PRO A 487 -18.07 27.69 3.83
N SER A 488 -17.43 26.90 4.68
CA SER A 488 -17.96 25.65 5.22
C SER A 488 -18.37 25.85 6.68
N ARG A 489 -19.62 25.54 7.03
CA ARG A 489 -20.10 25.57 8.41
C ARG A 489 -20.05 24.15 8.98
N GLN A 490 -19.28 23.97 10.05
CA GLN A 490 -19.40 22.78 10.89
C GLN A 490 -20.44 23.04 11.99
N SER A 491 -21.39 22.10 12.17
CA SER A 491 -22.29 22.14 13.29
C SER A 491 -21.53 21.78 14.58
N LEU A 492 -21.56 22.65 15.58
CA LEU A 492 -21.10 22.34 16.92
C LEU A 492 -22.14 21.43 17.58
N HIS A 493 -21.74 20.26 18.04
CA HIS A 493 -22.56 19.42 18.91
C HIS A 493 -22.35 19.87 20.36
N ALA A 494 -23.24 20.71 20.86
CA ALA A 494 -23.27 21.07 22.27
C ALA A 494 -24.19 20.13 23.03
N THR A 495 -23.64 19.41 24.01
CA THR A 495 -24.46 18.60 24.92
C THR A 495 -24.82 19.42 26.15
N TYR A 496 -26.05 19.88 26.22
CA TYR A 496 -26.53 20.58 27.40
C TYR A 496 -27.03 19.60 28.47
N LYS A 497 -26.39 19.56 29.60
CA LYS A 497 -26.94 18.91 30.82
C LYS A 497 -27.92 19.89 31.50
N THR A 498 -29.12 20.02 30.96
CA THR A 498 -30.19 20.77 31.64
C THR A 498 -31.38 19.85 31.91
N CYS A 499 -31.96 19.96 33.11
CA CYS A 499 -33.17 19.22 33.50
C CYS A 499 -34.39 19.52 32.60
N LEU A 500 -34.33 20.53 31.74
CA LEU A 500 -35.41 20.91 30.83
C LEU A 500 -35.52 20.02 29.60
N LEU A 501 -34.48 19.24 29.26
CA LEU A 501 -34.52 18.28 28.13
C LEU A 501 -35.40 17.05 28.40
N TYR A 502 -35.71 16.76 29.66
CA TYR A 502 -36.58 15.65 30.05
C TYR A 502 -38.08 15.98 29.99
N THR A 503 -38.45 17.23 29.79
CA THR A 503 -39.86 17.68 29.77
C THR A 503 -40.40 18.02 28.39
N SER A 504 -39.55 17.98 27.36
CA SER A 504 -40.00 18.15 25.98
C SER A 504 -40.33 16.78 25.36
N PRO A 505 -41.57 16.54 24.94
CA PRO A 505 -41.91 15.27 24.28
C PRO A 505 -41.11 15.13 22.99
N SER A 506 -40.52 13.94 22.79
CA SER A 506 -39.83 13.60 21.55
C SER A 506 -40.78 13.76 20.36
N PRO A 507 -40.31 14.20 19.20
CA PRO A 507 -41.14 14.20 17.99
C PRO A 507 -41.78 12.86 17.63
N ARG A 508 -41.29 11.75 18.23
CA ARG A 508 -41.91 10.42 18.10
C ARG A 508 -43.13 10.25 19.01
N ASP A 509 -43.24 11.02 20.09
CA ASP A 509 -44.37 10.92 21.02
C ASP A 509 -45.60 11.70 20.51
N ILE A 510 -45.45 12.52 19.48
CA ILE A 510 -46.53 13.32 18.89
C ILE A 510 -47.18 12.61 17.69
N SER A 511 -46.59 11.53 17.17
CA SER A 511 -47.11 10.78 16.02
C SER A 511 -47.95 9.56 16.37
N GLY A 512 -48.41 9.43 17.64
CA GLY A 512 -49.17 8.33 18.17
C GLY A 512 -50.56 8.69 18.66
N SER A 513 -51.26 9.62 17.99
CA SER A 513 -52.70 9.86 18.21
C SER A 513 -53.43 10.00 16.88
#